data_66c079d179b21997401f82e1b5223a45
#
_entry.id   66c079d179b21997401f82e1b5223a45
#
_cell.length_a   1.000
_cell.length_b   1.000
_cell.length_c   1.000
_cell.angle_alpha   90.00
_cell.angle_beta   90.00
_cell.angle_gamma   90.00
#
_symmetry.space_group_name_H-M   'P 1'
#
loop_
_entity.id
_entity.type
_entity.pdbx_description
1 polymer ?
#
loop_
_entity_poly.entity_id
_entity_poly.type
_entity_poly.pdbx_seq_one_letter_code
_entity_poly.pdbx_strand_id
1 'polypeptide(L)'
;DIYTSDISGDFYGDITGTMKCDIKGNLYGDITGVMEGNIEGDLNGDILNTMNGDIGGNLNGDIFGIMNGNISGDINGDILGTMRGIIKGKINRSDANN
;
A
#
# COMPACT_ATOMS: atom_id res chain seq x y z
N ASP A 1 -15.16 -0.90 8.80
CA ASP A 1 -15.67 -2.24 8.51
C ASP A 1 -14.53 -3.24 8.40
N ILE A 2 -14.87 -4.49 8.61
CA ILE A 2 -13.92 -5.59 8.52
C ILE A 2 -14.28 -6.46 7.33
N TYR A 3 -13.35 -6.63 6.43
CA TYR A 3 -13.53 -7.50 5.28
C TYR A 3 -12.73 -8.77 5.54
N THR A 4 -13.35 -9.92 5.37
CA THR A 4 -12.69 -11.21 5.62
C THR A 4 -12.57 -12.06 4.37
N SER A 5 -13.19 -11.67 3.28
CA SER A 5 -13.09 -12.39 2.00
C SER A 5 -12.25 -11.59 1.03
N ASP A 6 -11.47 -12.29 0.24
CA ASP A 6 -10.60 -11.63 -0.74
C ASP A 6 -11.44 -10.89 -1.78
N ILE A 7 -10.88 -9.80 -2.25
CA ILE A 7 -11.48 -9.01 -3.32
C ILE A 7 -10.82 -9.43 -4.62
N SER A 8 -11.62 -9.97 -5.54
CA SER A 8 -11.07 -10.58 -6.74
C SER A 8 -10.73 -9.58 -7.85
N GLY A 9 -11.13 -8.34 -7.71
CA GLY A 9 -10.82 -7.30 -8.69
C GLY A 9 -10.19 -6.13 -7.99
N ASP A 10 -10.41 -4.94 -8.55
CA ASP A 10 -9.90 -3.71 -7.98
C ASP A 10 -10.80 -3.24 -6.84
N PHE A 11 -10.23 -2.52 -5.93
CA PHE A 11 -10.97 -1.91 -4.83
C PHE A 11 -10.89 -0.39 -4.97
N TYR A 12 -12.05 0.25 -5.01
CA TYR A 12 -12.17 1.69 -5.17
C TYR A 12 -12.70 2.28 -3.87
N GLY A 13 -11.89 3.03 -3.20
CA GLY A 13 -12.26 3.69 -1.96
C GLY A 13 -11.14 3.56 -0.95
N ASP A 14 -11.36 4.18 0.21
CA ASP A 14 -10.36 4.16 1.28
C ASP A 14 -10.58 2.97 2.20
N ILE A 15 -9.50 2.52 2.81
CA ILE A 15 -9.57 1.50 3.84
C ILE A 15 -9.55 2.23 5.17
N THR A 16 -10.72 2.32 5.81
CA THR A 16 -10.87 3.15 7.01
C THR A 16 -10.91 2.37 8.31
N GLY A 17 -11.16 1.09 8.23
CA GLY A 17 -11.10 0.22 9.41
C GLY A 17 -10.00 -0.77 9.21
N THR A 18 -10.27 -2.02 9.57
CA THR A 18 -9.31 -3.10 9.35
C THR A 18 -9.80 -3.97 8.21
N MET A 19 -8.96 -4.15 7.21
CA MET A 19 -9.26 -5.06 6.11
C MET A 19 -8.38 -6.29 6.24
N LYS A 20 -9.00 -7.46 6.45
CA LYS A 20 -8.29 -8.70 6.70
C LYS A 20 -8.43 -9.66 5.52
N CYS A 21 -8.10 -9.19 4.36
CA CYS A 21 -8.19 -9.99 3.15
C CYS A 21 -7.24 -9.43 2.12
N ASP A 22 -7.07 -10.16 1.03
CA ASP A 22 -6.22 -9.72 -0.07
C ASP A 22 -7.05 -8.99 -1.11
N ILE A 23 -6.45 -8.03 -1.77
CA ILE A 23 -7.01 -7.41 -2.96
C ILE A 23 -6.24 -7.96 -4.14
N LYS A 24 -6.93 -8.69 -5.01
CA LYS A 24 -6.29 -9.35 -6.15
C LYS A 24 -5.93 -8.39 -7.27
N GLY A 25 -6.61 -7.27 -7.33
CA GLY A 25 -6.34 -6.24 -8.32
C GLY A 25 -5.63 -5.07 -7.67
N ASN A 26 -6.01 -3.86 -8.07
CA ASN A 26 -5.42 -2.62 -7.58
C ASN A 26 -6.27 -2.01 -6.48
N LEU A 27 -5.64 -1.24 -5.61
CA LEU A 27 -6.35 -0.40 -4.66
C LEU A 27 -6.27 1.04 -5.16
N TYR A 28 -7.44 1.66 -5.31
CA TYR A 28 -7.57 3.07 -5.70
C TYR A 28 -8.16 3.84 -4.53
N GLY A 29 -7.31 4.32 -3.66
CA GLY A 29 -7.69 5.05 -2.47
C GLY A 29 -6.58 4.98 -1.45
N ASP A 30 -6.84 5.54 -0.27
CA ASP A 30 -5.84 5.61 0.77
C ASP A 30 -6.06 4.53 1.82
N ILE A 31 -4.98 4.14 2.49
CA ILE A 31 -5.09 3.26 3.65
C ILE A 31 -5.04 4.16 4.88
N THR A 32 -6.22 4.49 5.41
CA THR A 32 -6.34 5.32 6.60
C THR A 32 -6.54 4.48 7.86
N GLY A 33 -6.82 3.20 7.69
CA GLY A 33 -6.89 2.25 8.77
C GLY A 33 -5.78 1.22 8.65
N VAL A 34 -6.13 -0.05 8.84
CA VAL A 34 -5.15 -1.13 8.82
C VAL A 34 -5.47 -2.09 7.69
N MET A 35 -4.51 -2.36 6.85
CA MET A 35 -4.63 -3.39 5.82
C MET A 35 -3.84 -4.60 6.27
N GLU A 36 -4.54 -5.72 6.55
CA GLU A 36 -3.90 -6.96 6.97
C GLU A 36 -4.06 -8.02 5.89
N GLY A 37 -3.43 -7.79 4.78
CA GLY A 37 -3.47 -8.68 3.65
C GLY A 37 -2.62 -8.07 2.56
N ASN A 38 -2.60 -8.70 1.40
CA ASN A 38 -1.75 -8.27 0.30
C ASN A 38 -2.57 -7.54 -0.75
N ILE A 39 -1.91 -6.61 -1.43
CA ILE A 39 -2.44 -6.02 -2.65
C ILE A 39 -1.61 -6.59 -3.78
N GLU A 40 -2.24 -7.38 -4.65
CA GLU A 40 -1.49 -8.06 -5.70
C GLU A 40 -1.17 -7.17 -6.88
N GLY A 41 -1.93 -6.10 -7.05
CA GLY A 41 -1.66 -5.09 -8.05
C GLY A 41 -0.98 -3.88 -7.44
N ASP A 42 -1.36 -2.70 -7.92
CA ASP A 42 -0.78 -1.44 -7.44
C ASP A 42 -1.61 -0.85 -6.32
N LEU A 43 -0.96 -0.10 -5.46
CA LEU A 43 -1.65 0.79 -4.54
C LEU A 43 -1.57 2.21 -5.12
N ASN A 44 -2.72 2.76 -5.43
CA ASN A 44 -2.84 4.12 -5.96
C ASN A 44 -3.44 5.02 -4.88
N GLY A 45 -2.59 5.53 -4.02
CA GLY A 45 -2.98 6.35 -2.89
C GLY A 45 -1.89 6.31 -1.85
N ASP A 46 -2.19 6.87 -0.69
CA ASP A 46 -1.21 6.99 0.39
C ASP A 46 -1.45 5.96 1.48
N ILE A 47 -0.38 5.60 2.17
CA ILE A 47 -0.49 4.79 3.39
C ILE A 47 -0.41 5.75 4.56
N LEU A 48 -1.57 6.02 5.16
CA LEU A 48 -1.68 6.98 6.25
C LEU A 48 -1.64 6.33 7.63
N ASN A 49 -1.84 5.02 7.68
CA ASN A 49 -1.79 4.28 8.93
C ASN A 49 -0.90 3.05 8.73
N THR A 50 -1.47 1.85 8.67
CA THR A 50 -0.65 0.64 8.68
C THR A 50 -0.99 -0.27 7.50
N MET A 51 0.03 -0.68 6.77
CA MET A 51 -0.07 -1.72 5.76
C MET A 51 0.71 -2.94 6.26
N ASN A 52 0.00 -4.01 6.61
CA ASN A 52 0.61 -5.27 7.04
C ASN A 52 0.39 -6.29 5.93
N GLY A 53 1.30 -6.34 5.00
CA GLY A 53 1.21 -7.23 3.87
C GLY A 53 2.05 -6.68 2.74
N ASP A 54 2.03 -7.36 1.62
CA ASP A 54 2.88 -7.02 0.48
C ASP A 54 2.07 -6.30 -0.59
N ILE A 55 2.75 -5.44 -1.33
CA ILE A 55 2.20 -4.83 -2.54
C ILE A 55 2.93 -5.47 -3.71
N GLY A 56 2.18 -6.17 -4.56
CA GLY A 56 2.76 -6.89 -5.69
C GLY A 56 3.17 -6.01 -6.85
N GLY A 57 2.59 -4.83 -6.96
CA GLY A 57 2.93 -3.87 -8.00
C GLY A 57 3.61 -2.65 -7.41
N ASN A 58 3.23 -1.48 -7.91
CA ASN A 58 3.81 -0.21 -7.47
C ASN A 58 3.00 0.43 -6.37
N LEU A 59 3.66 1.23 -5.56
CA LEU A 59 2.99 2.16 -4.67
C LEU A 59 3.05 3.54 -5.33
N ASN A 60 1.89 4.05 -5.69
CA ASN A 60 1.77 5.37 -6.31
C ASN A 60 1.21 6.33 -5.30
N GLY A 61 2.07 6.82 -4.42
CA GLY A 61 1.69 7.72 -3.35
C GLY A 61 2.77 7.72 -2.29
N ASP A 62 2.43 8.28 -1.13
CA ASP A 62 3.38 8.46 -0.06
C ASP A 62 3.10 7.51 1.11
N ILE A 63 4.14 7.20 1.87
CA ILE A 63 4.01 6.43 3.10
C ILE A 63 4.14 7.38 4.27
N PHE A 64 3.02 7.70 4.92
CA PHE A 64 3.02 8.55 6.13
C PHE A 64 3.00 7.70 7.40
N GLY A 65 2.50 6.49 7.30
CA GLY A 65 2.40 5.58 8.43
C GLY A 65 3.44 4.49 8.35
N ILE A 66 2.99 3.25 8.52
CA ILE A 66 3.90 2.11 8.60
C ILE A 66 3.60 1.16 7.46
N MET A 67 4.64 0.78 6.73
CA MET A 67 4.57 -0.28 5.74
C MET A 67 5.34 -1.48 6.29
N ASN A 68 4.60 -2.53 6.67
CA ASN A 68 5.19 -3.78 7.14
C ASN A 68 4.99 -4.82 6.07
N GLY A 69 5.92 -4.91 5.16
CA GLY A 69 5.85 -5.85 4.07
C GLY A 69 6.70 -5.39 2.92
N ASN A 70 6.65 -6.11 1.83
CA ASN A 70 7.51 -5.85 0.68
C ASN A 70 6.72 -5.17 -0.43
N ILE A 71 7.41 -4.35 -1.20
CA ILE A 71 6.86 -3.75 -2.40
C ILE A 71 7.68 -4.27 -3.56
N SER A 72 7.02 -4.98 -4.47
CA SER A 72 7.71 -5.64 -5.58
C SER A 72 8.01 -4.69 -6.72
N GLY A 73 7.29 -3.60 -6.83
CA GLY A 73 7.50 -2.61 -7.86
C GLY A 73 8.18 -1.37 -7.31
N ASP A 74 7.83 -0.23 -7.86
CA ASP A 74 8.43 1.05 -7.51
C ASP A 74 7.57 1.80 -6.51
N ILE A 75 8.20 2.68 -5.75
CA ILE A 75 7.48 3.67 -4.97
C ILE A 75 7.57 4.99 -5.72
N ASN A 76 6.42 5.49 -6.13
CA ASN A 76 6.32 6.78 -6.82
C ASN A 76 5.77 7.79 -5.82
N GLY A 77 6.63 8.27 -4.95
CA GLY A 77 6.28 9.18 -3.89
C GLY A 77 7.34 9.16 -2.81
N ASP A 78 6.99 9.71 -1.65
CA ASP A 78 7.94 9.88 -0.56
C ASP A 78 7.65 8.90 0.57
N ILE A 79 8.71 8.50 1.27
CA ILE A 79 8.58 7.72 2.49
C ILE A 79 8.81 8.69 3.65
N LEU A 80 7.71 9.07 4.29
CA LEU A 80 7.74 10.00 5.41
C LEU A 80 7.52 9.30 6.73
N GLY A 81 7.08 8.07 6.69
CA GLY A 81 6.90 7.24 7.87
C GLY A 81 7.94 6.13 7.92
N THR A 82 7.48 4.93 8.25
CA THR A 82 8.37 3.79 8.47
C THR A 82 8.16 2.74 7.39
N MET A 83 9.24 2.32 6.78
CA MET A 83 9.25 1.21 5.83
C MET A 83 10.02 0.05 6.44
N ARG A 84 9.35 -1.07 6.65
CA ARG A 84 9.95 -2.22 7.34
C ARG A 84 10.01 -3.47 6.47
N GLY A 85 10.16 -3.31 5.21
CA GLY A 85 10.27 -4.43 4.31
C GLY A 85 11.27 -4.09 3.23
N ILE A 86 11.17 -4.84 2.15
CA ILE A 86 12.10 -4.69 1.03
C ILE A 86 11.34 -4.05 -0.12
N ILE A 87 11.96 -3.05 -0.73
CA ILE A 87 11.47 -2.45 -1.95
C ILE A 87 12.35 -2.98 -3.07
N LYS A 88 11.74 -3.73 -3.99
CA LYS A 88 12.50 -4.34 -5.08
C LYS A 88 12.71 -3.41 -6.25
N GLY A 89 11.89 -2.40 -6.38
CA GLY A 89 12.02 -1.42 -7.43
C GLY A 89 12.72 -0.17 -6.97
N LYS A 90 12.39 0.93 -7.58
CA LYS A 90 13.01 2.23 -7.31
C LYS A 90 12.11 3.07 -6.44
N ILE A 91 12.71 4.01 -5.75
CA ILE A 91 11.96 5.03 -5.02
C ILE A 91 12.09 6.33 -5.82
N ASN A 92 10.95 6.78 -6.34
CA ASN A 92 10.90 7.99 -7.15
C ASN A 92 10.27 9.10 -6.32
N ARG A 93 11.12 9.77 -5.55
CA ARG A 93 10.69 10.82 -4.64
C ARG A 93 10.51 12.14 -5.36
N SER A 94 9.67 12.99 -4.80
CA SER A 94 9.54 14.33 -5.33
C SER A 94 10.81 15.16 -5.12
N ASP A 95 11.60 14.83 -4.10
CA ASP A 95 12.87 15.49 -3.83
C ASP A 95 14.04 14.56 -4.14
N ALA A 96 13.98 13.91 -5.29
CA ALA A 96 14.86 12.80 -5.64
C ALA A 96 16.34 13.17 -5.70
N ASN A 97 16.66 14.42 -5.77
CA ASN A 97 18.04 14.86 -5.83
C ASN A 97 18.72 14.93 -4.47
N ASN A 98 18.04 14.55 -3.44
CA ASN A 98 18.60 14.61 -2.09
C ASN A 98 19.09 13.27 -1.61
#